data_37e67b7fd5dbbe7c0e6c0e9dd1d066bd
#
_entry.id   37e67b7fd5dbbe7c0e6c0e9dd1d066bd
#
_cell.length_a   1.000
_cell.length_b   1.000
_cell.length_c   1.000
_cell.angle_alpha   90.00
_cell.angle_beta   90.00
_cell.angle_gamma   90.00
#
_symmetry.space_group_name_H-M   'P 1'
#
loop_
_entity.id
_entity.type
_entity.pdbx_description
1 polymer ?
#
loop_
_entity_poly.entity_id
_entity_poly.type
_entity_poly.pdbx_seq_one_letter_code
_entity_poly.pdbx_strand_id
1 'polypeptide(L)'
;EYYRDMGYDVAIMADSTSRWAEALRELSGRLEEMPAEEGFPAYLASRLSSFYERAGMMRNLNGTEGSVTIIGAVSPQGGDFSEPVTQNTKRFVRCFWGLDKNLSYARHFPAIHWLTSYSEYVNDLSSWYIDNVDKNFVSDRNRLMALLTQESSLMEIVKLIGADVLPDDQKLVLEIAKVIRVGFLQQNAFHKDDTSVPLTKQFKMMETILYLYKKSKALIAMGMPMSVLKEDKIFDKIISIKYDVPNDRLDMFDDYKKQIDAFYEHVLERNA
;
A
#
# COMPACT_ATOMS: atom_id res chain seq x y z
N GLU A 1 16.85 -23.32 -1.05
CA GLU A 1 16.50 -24.25 -2.14
C GLU A 1 16.40 -25.70 -1.65
N TYR A 2 17.32 -26.15 -0.78
CA TYR A 2 17.30 -27.54 -0.27
C TYR A 2 15.93 -27.94 0.33
N TYR A 3 15.36 -27.11 1.20
CA TYR A 3 14.04 -27.41 1.78
C TYR A 3 12.90 -27.27 0.76
N ARG A 4 13.00 -26.32 -0.19
CA ARG A 4 12.06 -26.21 -1.30
C ARG A 4 12.02 -27.50 -2.11
N ASP A 5 13.19 -28.08 -2.41
CA ASP A 5 13.31 -29.31 -3.19
C ASP A 5 12.80 -30.54 -2.43
N MET A 6 12.66 -30.42 -1.10
CA MET A 6 11.97 -31.40 -0.25
C MET A 6 10.44 -31.21 -0.19
N GLY A 7 9.91 -30.17 -0.83
CA GLY A 7 8.47 -29.88 -0.87
C GLY A 7 7.98 -28.94 0.24
N TYR A 8 8.86 -28.10 0.82
CA TYR A 8 8.48 -27.12 1.82
C TYR A 8 8.35 -25.71 1.22
N ASP A 9 7.51 -24.90 1.84
CA ASP A 9 7.44 -23.47 1.60
C ASP A 9 8.42 -22.76 2.54
N VAL A 10 9.38 -22.04 1.97
CA VAL A 10 10.49 -21.41 2.70
C VAL A 10 10.39 -19.89 2.60
N ALA A 11 10.42 -19.20 3.73
CA ALA A 11 10.55 -17.73 3.79
C ALA A 11 11.96 -17.36 4.25
N ILE A 12 12.64 -16.53 3.47
CA ILE A 12 13.97 -15.97 3.80
C ILE A 12 13.79 -14.47 4.09
N MET A 13 14.19 -14.06 5.29
CA MET A 13 14.24 -12.65 5.68
C MET A 13 15.71 -12.22 5.78
N ALA A 14 16.16 -11.37 4.83
CA ALA A 14 17.53 -10.89 4.75
C ALA A 14 17.60 -9.42 5.18
N ASP A 15 18.02 -9.17 6.41
CA ASP A 15 18.25 -7.83 6.97
C ASP A 15 19.75 -7.64 7.29
N SER A 16 20.48 -6.93 6.45
CA SER A 16 20.06 -6.33 5.21
C SER A 16 21.01 -6.73 4.07
N THR A 17 20.50 -6.76 2.84
CA THR A 17 21.33 -7.00 1.64
C THR A 17 22.33 -5.88 1.37
N SER A 18 22.11 -4.67 1.91
CA SER A 18 23.08 -3.57 1.86
C SER A 18 24.39 -3.94 2.55
N ARG A 19 24.35 -4.63 3.69
CA ARG A 19 25.57 -5.11 4.40
C ARG A 19 26.35 -6.14 3.59
N TRP A 20 25.63 -7.01 2.89
CA TRP A 20 26.25 -7.95 1.97
C TRP A 20 26.93 -7.25 0.80
N ALA A 21 26.29 -6.23 0.22
CA ALA A 21 26.87 -5.42 -0.85
C ALA A 21 28.12 -4.63 -0.38
N GLU A 22 28.09 -4.07 0.85
CA GLU A 22 29.27 -3.45 1.47
C GLU A 22 30.42 -4.44 1.60
N ALA A 23 30.17 -5.67 2.03
CA ALA A 23 31.19 -6.71 2.10
C ALA A 23 31.76 -7.07 0.70
N LEU A 24 30.91 -7.11 -0.34
CA LEU A 24 31.39 -7.30 -1.72
C LEU A 24 32.30 -6.15 -2.16
N ARG A 25 31.95 -4.90 -1.84
CA ARG A 25 32.80 -3.73 -2.14
C ARG A 25 34.13 -3.81 -1.44
N GLU A 26 34.16 -4.20 -0.17
CA GLU A 26 35.40 -4.36 0.58
C GLU A 26 36.32 -5.46 -0.01
N LEU A 27 35.70 -6.63 -0.34
CA LEU A 27 36.45 -7.74 -0.93
C LEU A 27 37.03 -7.38 -2.30
N SER A 28 36.25 -6.76 -3.19
CA SER A 28 36.73 -6.33 -4.51
C SER A 28 37.85 -5.29 -4.40
N GLY A 29 37.78 -4.37 -3.43
CA GLY A 29 38.83 -3.42 -3.15
C GLY A 29 40.14 -4.08 -2.68
N ARG A 30 40.08 -5.11 -1.83
CA ARG A 30 41.24 -5.90 -1.40
C ARG A 30 41.84 -6.75 -2.52
N LEU A 31 41.04 -7.15 -3.49
CA LEU A 31 41.44 -7.90 -4.67
C LEU A 31 41.92 -6.99 -5.81
N GLU A 32 41.97 -5.67 -5.56
CA GLU A 32 42.39 -4.65 -6.54
C GLU A 32 41.56 -4.72 -7.86
N GLU A 33 40.28 -5.14 -7.76
CA GLU A 33 39.37 -5.15 -8.90
C GLU A 33 38.96 -3.70 -9.26
N MET A 34 38.76 -3.46 -10.56
CA MET A 34 38.35 -2.13 -11.02
C MET A 34 36.97 -1.77 -10.44
N PRO A 35 36.84 -0.67 -9.67
CA PRO A 35 35.58 -0.26 -9.10
C PRO A 35 34.65 0.32 -10.19
N ALA A 36 33.37 0.05 -10.04
CA ALA A 36 32.31 0.70 -10.80
C ALA A 36 31.64 1.83 -9.98
N GLU A 37 30.36 2.05 -10.16
CA GLU A 37 29.59 3.10 -9.50
C GLU A 37 29.73 3.05 -7.97
N GLU A 38 30.03 4.16 -7.33
CA GLU A 38 30.24 4.32 -5.88
C GLU A 38 31.22 3.32 -5.23
N GLY A 39 32.18 2.81 -6.01
CA GLY A 39 33.17 1.86 -5.54
C GLY A 39 32.68 0.42 -5.40
N PHE A 40 31.46 0.12 -5.83
CA PHE A 40 30.99 -1.25 -5.91
C PHE A 40 31.60 -2.01 -7.09
N PRO A 41 31.74 -3.35 -7.00
CA PRO A 41 32.18 -4.14 -8.13
C PRO A 41 31.18 -4.12 -9.29
N ALA A 42 31.69 -4.18 -10.53
CA ALA A 42 30.86 -4.18 -11.74
C ALA A 42 29.81 -5.33 -11.78
N TYR A 43 30.08 -6.41 -11.06
CA TYR A 43 29.19 -7.56 -10.97
C TYR A 43 28.14 -7.48 -9.83
N LEU A 44 27.99 -6.35 -9.15
CA LEU A 44 26.99 -6.17 -8.08
C LEU A 44 25.58 -6.52 -8.58
N ALA A 45 25.19 -5.98 -9.74
CA ALA A 45 23.87 -6.23 -10.32
C ALA A 45 23.61 -7.72 -10.59
N SER A 46 24.56 -8.44 -11.16
CA SER A 46 24.42 -9.88 -11.43
C SER A 46 24.37 -10.73 -10.16
N ARG A 47 25.08 -10.31 -9.10
CA ARG A 47 25.02 -11.01 -7.81
C ARG A 47 23.68 -10.81 -7.12
N LEU A 48 23.10 -9.60 -7.15
CA LEU A 48 21.76 -9.32 -6.63
C LEU A 48 20.71 -10.09 -7.43
N SER A 49 20.77 -10.08 -8.75
CA SER A 49 19.87 -10.86 -9.61
C SER A 49 19.92 -12.33 -9.25
N SER A 50 21.10 -12.94 -9.20
CA SER A 50 21.28 -14.36 -8.86
C SER A 50 20.75 -14.72 -7.46
N PHE A 51 20.74 -13.78 -6.52
CA PHE A 51 20.17 -13.97 -5.20
C PHE A 51 18.64 -13.99 -5.26
N TYR A 52 18.02 -13.01 -5.89
CA TYR A 52 16.57 -12.88 -5.96
C TYR A 52 15.91 -13.89 -6.93
N GLU A 53 16.61 -14.32 -7.96
CA GLU A 53 16.15 -15.39 -8.89
C GLU A 53 15.87 -16.74 -8.20
N ARG A 54 16.41 -16.95 -7.01
CA ARG A 54 16.14 -18.17 -6.21
C ARG A 54 14.73 -18.21 -5.63
N ALA A 55 14.03 -17.07 -5.58
CA ALA A 55 12.64 -17.01 -5.18
C ALA A 55 11.73 -17.57 -6.29
N GLY A 56 10.77 -18.37 -5.90
CA GLY A 56 9.77 -18.91 -6.82
C GLY A 56 9.18 -20.21 -6.33
N MET A 57 8.13 -20.65 -7.01
CA MET A 57 7.47 -21.92 -6.81
C MET A 57 7.98 -22.93 -7.85
N MET A 58 8.33 -24.14 -7.39
CA MET A 58 8.90 -25.17 -8.22
C MET A 58 8.14 -26.49 -8.03
N ARG A 59 7.96 -27.22 -9.13
CA ARG A 59 7.55 -28.62 -9.09
C ARG A 59 8.80 -29.51 -9.06
N ASN A 60 8.95 -30.24 -7.99
CA ASN A 60 10.11 -31.08 -7.72
C ASN A 60 10.09 -32.39 -8.53
N LEU A 61 11.25 -32.99 -8.70
CA LEU A 61 11.39 -34.27 -9.43
C LEU A 61 10.60 -35.40 -8.81
N ASN A 62 10.35 -35.36 -7.50
CA ASN A 62 9.55 -36.36 -6.75
C ASN A 62 8.03 -36.09 -6.88
N GLY A 63 7.61 -35.09 -7.63
CA GLY A 63 6.21 -34.73 -7.85
C GLY A 63 5.59 -33.83 -6.77
N THR A 64 6.35 -33.45 -5.73
CA THR A 64 5.91 -32.44 -4.75
C THR A 64 6.10 -31.03 -5.29
N GLU A 65 5.43 -30.05 -4.69
CA GLU A 65 5.65 -28.63 -4.93
C GLU A 65 6.31 -28.01 -3.72
N GLY A 66 7.15 -27.02 -3.94
CA GLY A 66 7.79 -26.23 -2.89
C GLY A 66 8.09 -24.82 -3.35
N SER A 67 8.19 -23.88 -2.42
CA SER A 67 8.44 -22.49 -2.75
C SER A 67 9.55 -21.85 -1.93
N VAL A 68 10.15 -20.78 -2.48
CA VAL A 68 11.04 -19.87 -1.75
C VAL A 68 10.50 -18.45 -1.92
N THR A 69 10.22 -17.81 -0.80
CA THR A 69 9.89 -16.38 -0.74
C THR A 69 11.05 -15.63 -0.11
N ILE A 70 11.57 -14.59 -0.79
CA ILE A 70 12.68 -13.78 -0.28
C ILE A 70 12.15 -12.38 0.07
N ILE A 71 12.37 -11.97 1.32
CA ILE A 71 12.11 -10.61 1.81
C ILE A 71 13.47 -10.00 2.14
N GLY A 72 13.98 -9.17 1.22
CA GLY A 72 15.28 -8.52 1.37
C GLY A 72 15.11 -7.07 1.83
N ALA A 73 15.71 -6.71 2.96
CA ALA A 73 15.78 -5.32 3.37
C ALA A 73 16.97 -4.62 2.69
N VAL A 74 16.77 -3.40 2.22
CA VAL A 74 17.82 -2.47 1.80
C VAL A 74 17.82 -1.27 2.72
N SER A 75 18.99 -0.76 3.07
CA SER A 75 19.17 0.34 4.01
C SER A 75 20.00 1.46 3.37
N PRO A 76 19.40 2.22 2.43
CA PRO A 76 20.12 3.29 1.75
C PRO A 76 20.47 4.40 2.74
N GLN A 77 21.71 4.93 2.63
CA GLN A 77 22.18 6.02 3.49
C GLN A 77 21.29 7.26 3.28
N GLY A 78 20.86 7.88 4.39
CA GLY A 78 20.00 9.07 4.32
C GLY A 78 18.59 8.83 3.76
N GLY A 79 18.23 7.59 3.38
CA GLY A 79 16.99 7.27 2.70
C GLY A 79 17.03 7.58 1.19
N ASP A 80 18.20 7.71 0.63
CA ASP A 80 18.40 7.97 -0.80
C ASP A 80 18.24 6.69 -1.61
N PHE A 81 17.08 6.53 -2.27
CA PHE A 81 16.79 5.39 -3.13
C PHE A 81 17.55 5.40 -4.47
N SER A 82 18.37 6.42 -4.76
CA SER A 82 19.17 6.48 -5.98
C SER A 82 20.49 5.69 -5.86
N GLU A 83 20.87 5.26 -4.67
CA GLU A 83 22.09 4.50 -4.44
C GLU A 83 22.10 3.15 -5.22
N PRO A 84 23.28 2.66 -5.65
CA PRO A 84 23.37 1.52 -6.58
C PRO A 84 22.73 0.23 -6.09
N VAL A 85 22.81 -0.09 -4.79
CA VAL A 85 22.25 -1.34 -4.23
C VAL A 85 20.74 -1.31 -4.31
N THR A 86 20.11 -0.20 -3.90
CA THR A 86 18.64 -0.02 -3.96
C THR A 86 18.15 0.00 -5.40
N GLN A 87 18.81 0.74 -6.28
CA GLN A 87 18.43 0.82 -7.70
C GLN A 87 18.52 -0.55 -8.39
N ASN A 88 19.59 -1.29 -8.19
CA ASN A 88 19.71 -2.62 -8.76
C ASN A 88 18.71 -3.59 -8.14
N THR A 89 18.47 -3.54 -6.82
CA THR A 89 17.44 -4.38 -6.17
C THR A 89 16.08 -4.12 -6.79
N LYS A 90 15.67 -2.87 -6.96
CA LYS A 90 14.37 -2.51 -7.57
C LYS A 90 14.19 -3.02 -9.00
N ARG A 91 15.27 -3.24 -9.74
CA ARG A 91 15.20 -3.82 -11.11
C ARG A 91 14.84 -5.30 -11.12
N PHE A 92 15.15 -6.03 -10.05
CA PHE A 92 15.01 -7.49 -10.00
C PHE A 92 13.80 -7.94 -9.17
N VAL A 93 13.32 -7.10 -8.24
CA VAL A 93 12.18 -7.44 -7.39
C VAL A 93 10.88 -6.94 -8.01
N ARG A 94 9.85 -7.77 -7.96
CA ARG A 94 8.52 -7.46 -8.48
C ARG A 94 7.63 -6.77 -7.43
N CYS A 95 8.06 -6.72 -6.19
CA CYS A 95 7.37 -6.03 -5.10
C CYS A 95 8.38 -5.23 -4.29
N PHE A 96 8.07 -3.97 -4.02
CA PHE A 96 8.91 -3.07 -3.24
C PHE A 96 8.06 -2.29 -2.23
N TRP A 97 8.51 -2.29 -0.99
CA TRP A 97 7.90 -1.53 0.11
C TRP A 97 8.82 -0.37 0.47
N GLY A 98 8.43 0.83 0.04
CA GLY A 98 9.18 2.05 0.36
C GLY A 98 8.85 2.53 1.78
N LEU A 99 9.77 2.37 2.72
CA LEU A 99 9.61 2.90 4.07
C LEU A 99 9.81 4.42 4.07
N ASP A 100 8.94 5.14 4.79
CA ASP A 100 8.95 6.60 4.89
C ASP A 100 9.11 7.07 6.34
N LYS A 101 10.11 7.92 6.58
CA LYS A 101 10.40 8.46 7.91
C LYS A 101 9.29 9.39 8.41
N ASN A 102 8.67 10.17 7.53
CA ASN A 102 7.61 11.12 7.91
C ASN A 102 6.37 10.37 8.40
N LEU A 103 6.01 9.26 7.74
CA LEU A 103 4.94 8.39 8.21
C LEU A 103 5.24 7.81 9.59
N SER A 104 6.48 7.36 9.81
CA SER A 104 6.91 6.85 11.11
C SER A 104 6.84 7.92 12.20
N TYR A 105 7.32 9.13 11.95
CA TYR A 105 7.24 10.26 12.88
C TYR A 105 5.80 10.68 13.16
N ALA A 106 4.92 10.61 12.16
CA ALA A 106 3.49 10.83 12.31
C ALA A 106 2.75 9.67 13.01
N ARG A 107 3.46 8.61 13.41
CA ARG A 107 2.91 7.38 13.99
C ARG A 107 1.88 6.69 13.09
N HIS A 108 2.07 6.82 11.77
CA HIS A 108 1.31 6.08 10.79
C HIS A 108 2.02 4.75 10.53
N PHE A 109 1.47 3.65 11.03
CA PHE A 109 2.04 2.32 10.86
C PHE A 109 1.06 1.41 10.10
N PRO A 110 1.59 0.49 9.23
CA PRO A 110 3.00 0.39 8.82
C PRO A 110 3.46 1.66 8.08
N ALA A 111 4.71 2.07 8.29
CA ALA A 111 5.27 3.28 7.69
C ALA A 111 5.70 3.05 6.22
N ILE A 112 4.83 2.41 5.44
CA ILE A 112 5.02 2.07 4.03
C ILE A 112 4.32 3.11 3.17
N HIS A 113 5.10 3.84 2.36
CA HIS A 113 4.55 4.91 1.54
C HIS A 113 3.89 4.33 0.28
N TRP A 114 2.60 4.60 0.12
CA TRP A 114 1.74 4.01 -0.91
C TRP A 114 2.05 4.43 -2.34
N LEU A 115 2.66 5.60 -2.59
CA LEU A 115 3.02 6.05 -3.94
C LEU A 115 4.42 5.59 -4.38
N THR A 116 5.33 5.34 -3.42
CA THR A 116 6.67 4.86 -3.74
C THR A 116 6.78 3.33 -3.75
N SER A 117 5.81 2.67 -3.14
CA SER A 117 5.70 1.22 -3.10
C SER A 117 4.97 0.70 -4.33
N TYR A 118 5.34 -0.50 -4.79
CA TYR A 118 4.66 -1.15 -5.92
C TYR A 118 4.64 -2.67 -5.77
N SER A 119 3.72 -3.30 -6.49
CA SER A 119 3.67 -4.73 -6.70
C SER A 119 3.22 -5.02 -8.13
N GLU A 120 4.04 -5.73 -8.88
CA GLU A 120 3.69 -6.20 -10.23
C GLU A 120 2.78 -7.42 -10.20
N TYR A 121 2.71 -8.11 -9.04
CA TYR A 121 1.88 -9.31 -8.87
C TYR A 121 0.37 -9.06 -8.97
N VAL A 122 -0.08 -7.82 -8.80
CA VAL A 122 -1.52 -7.50 -8.80
C VAL A 122 -2.19 -7.91 -10.11
N ASN A 123 -1.51 -7.71 -11.25
CA ASN A 123 -2.07 -8.08 -12.55
C ASN A 123 -2.08 -9.59 -12.76
N ASP A 124 -1.01 -10.28 -12.38
CA ASP A 124 -0.89 -11.74 -12.51
C ASP A 124 -1.88 -12.49 -11.62
N LEU A 125 -2.15 -11.92 -10.43
CA LEU A 125 -3.08 -12.48 -9.46
C LEU A 125 -4.52 -11.98 -9.64
N SER A 126 -4.83 -11.22 -10.68
CA SER A 126 -6.16 -10.64 -10.88
C SER A 126 -7.28 -11.69 -10.93
N SER A 127 -7.06 -12.82 -11.63
CA SER A 127 -8.01 -13.94 -11.67
C SER A 127 -8.21 -14.54 -10.28
N TRP A 128 -7.13 -14.72 -9.52
CA TRP A 128 -7.22 -15.23 -8.16
C TRP A 128 -8.04 -14.33 -7.24
N TYR A 129 -7.88 -12.99 -7.33
CA TYR A 129 -8.68 -12.05 -6.57
C TYR A 129 -10.17 -12.09 -6.96
N ILE A 130 -10.46 -12.26 -8.26
CA ILE A 130 -11.84 -12.40 -8.75
C ILE A 130 -12.51 -13.65 -8.15
N ASP A 131 -11.81 -14.77 -8.12
CA ASP A 131 -12.35 -16.06 -7.68
C ASP A 131 -12.44 -16.17 -6.15
N ASN A 132 -11.53 -15.54 -5.40
CA ASN A 132 -11.39 -15.73 -3.95
C ASN A 132 -11.84 -14.54 -3.11
N VAL A 133 -12.02 -13.34 -3.68
CA VAL A 133 -12.42 -12.14 -2.95
C VAL A 133 -13.63 -11.49 -3.59
N ASP A 134 -13.46 -10.79 -4.70
CA ASP A 134 -14.55 -10.17 -5.49
C ASP A 134 -14.03 -9.70 -6.85
N LYS A 135 -14.91 -9.70 -7.85
CA LYS A 135 -14.62 -9.25 -9.22
C LYS A 135 -14.15 -7.80 -9.33
N ASN A 136 -14.51 -6.95 -8.36
CA ASN A 136 -14.16 -5.54 -8.35
C ASN A 136 -12.90 -5.22 -7.55
N PHE A 137 -12.29 -6.20 -6.84
CA PHE A 137 -11.16 -5.98 -5.92
C PHE A 137 -10.04 -5.14 -6.54
N VAL A 138 -9.52 -5.55 -7.70
CA VAL A 138 -8.41 -4.86 -8.37
C VAL A 138 -8.84 -3.49 -8.89
N SER A 139 -10.06 -3.37 -9.42
CA SER A 139 -10.60 -2.10 -9.91
C SER A 139 -10.76 -1.08 -8.79
N ASP A 140 -11.29 -1.49 -7.65
CA ASP A 140 -11.51 -0.61 -6.51
C ASP A 140 -10.20 -0.21 -5.83
N ARG A 141 -9.24 -1.14 -5.72
CA ARG A 141 -7.85 -0.80 -5.34
C ARG A 141 -7.27 0.30 -6.24
N ASN A 142 -7.41 0.16 -7.54
CA ASN A 142 -6.87 1.14 -8.49
C ASN A 142 -7.55 2.52 -8.36
N ARG A 143 -8.85 2.55 -8.05
CA ARG A 143 -9.58 3.80 -7.77
C ARG A 143 -9.06 4.49 -6.51
N LEU A 144 -8.79 3.74 -5.43
CA LEU A 144 -8.19 4.30 -4.21
C LEU A 144 -6.79 4.86 -4.49
N MET A 145 -5.97 4.14 -5.26
CA MET A 145 -4.64 4.62 -5.66
C MET A 145 -4.71 5.90 -6.49
N ALA A 146 -5.68 6.01 -7.40
CA ALA A 146 -5.89 7.22 -8.19
C ALA A 146 -6.25 8.43 -7.30
N LEU A 147 -7.09 8.23 -6.27
CA LEU A 147 -7.44 9.28 -5.30
C LEU A 147 -6.21 9.72 -4.48
N LEU A 148 -5.37 8.79 -4.03
CA LEU A 148 -4.14 9.11 -3.31
C LEU A 148 -3.11 9.84 -4.19
N THR A 149 -3.02 9.48 -5.47
CA THR A 149 -2.17 10.18 -6.44
C THR A 149 -2.67 11.61 -6.68
N GLN A 150 -3.98 11.77 -6.82
CA GLN A 150 -4.60 13.09 -6.97
C GLN A 150 -4.40 13.95 -5.72
N GLU A 151 -4.54 13.37 -4.52
CA GLU A 151 -4.23 14.06 -3.26
C GLU A 151 -2.80 14.59 -3.24
N SER A 152 -1.83 13.77 -3.62
CA SER A 152 -0.42 14.17 -3.64
C SER A 152 -0.19 15.41 -4.48
N SER A 153 -0.77 15.48 -5.67
CA SER A 153 -0.69 16.65 -6.55
C SER A 153 -1.40 17.87 -5.95
N LEU A 154 -2.56 17.68 -5.32
CA LEU A 154 -3.29 18.76 -4.64
C LEU A 154 -2.54 19.29 -3.42
N MET A 155 -1.84 18.42 -2.68
CA MET A 155 -1.07 18.84 -1.50
C MET A 155 0.11 19.75 -1.85
N GLU A 156 0.66 19.68 -3.05
CA GLU A 156 1.65 20.66 -3.53
C GLU A 156 1.04 22.04 -3.70
N ILE A 157 -0.18 22.12 -4.23
CA ILE A 157 -0.94 23.36 -4.36
C ILE A 157 -1.31 23.90 -2.97
N VAL A 158 -1.81 23.04 -2.08
CA VAL A 158 -2.19 23.40 -0.71
C VAL A 158 -1.03 24.01 0.08
N LYS A 159 0.18 23.52 -0.10
CA LYS A 159 1.39 24.09 0.53
C LYS A 159 1.67 25.53 0.09
N LEU A 160 1.25 25.92 -1.10
CA LEU A 160 1.50 27.26 -1.66
C LEU A 160 0.40 28.26 -1.32
N ILE A 161 -0.87 27.86 -1.42
CA ILE A 161 -2.02 28.78 -1.34
C ILE A 161 -3.02 28.46 -0.23
N GLY A 162 -2.84 27.34 0.50
CA GLY A 162 -3.76 26.89 1.53
C GLY A 162 -4.90 26.00 0.98
N ALA A 163 -5.50 25.21 1.86
CA ALA A 163 -6.60 24.30 1.49
C ALA A 163 -7.95 25.00 1.28
N ASP A 164 -8.15 26.17 1.89
CA ASP A 164 -9.44 26.88 1.87
C ASP A 164 -9.79 27.42 0.48
N VAL A 165 -8.79 27.71 -0.34
CA VAL A 165 -8.93 28.27 -1.70
C VAL A 165 -9.34 27.18 -2.72
N LEU A 166 -9.20 25.92 -2.39
CA LEU A 166 -9.54 24.83 -3.32
C LEU A 166 -11.04 24.77 -3.59
N PRO A 167 -11.46 24.39 -4.81
CA PRO A 167 -12.85 24.00 -5.11
C PRO A 167 -13.31 22.82 -4.25
N ASP A 168 -14.61 22.73 -4.01
CA ASP A 168 -15.18 21.72 -3.10
C ASP A 168 -14.98 20.28 -3.57
N ASP A 169 -14.92 20.03 -4.87
CA ASP A 169 -14.59 18.73 -5.45
C ASP A 169 -13.15 18.29 -5.11
N GLN A 170 -12.20 19.24 -5.11
CA GLN A 170 -10.83 18.98 -4.69
C GLN A 170 -10.70 18.83 -3.17
N LYS A 171 -11.44 19.62 -2.38
CA LYS A 171 -11.54 19.42 -0.93
C LYS A 171 -12.08 18.04 -0.57
N LEU A 172 -13.05 17.53 -1.34
CA LEU A 172 -13.56 16.18 -1.16
C LEU A 172 -12.47 15.13 -1.39
N VAL A 173 -11.63 15.29 -2.43
CA VAL A 173 -10.52 14.36 -2.67
C VAL A 173 -9.56 14.32 -1.47
N LEU A 174 -9.21 15.48 -0.89
CA LEU A 174 -8.37 15.53 0.30
C LEU A 174 -9.00 14.83 1.51
N GLU A 175 -10.30 14.99 1.71
CA GLU A 175 -10.99 14.36 2.84
C GLU A 175 -11.10 12.84 2.66
N ILE A 176 -11.46 12.37 1.47
CA ILE A 176 -11.50 10.94 1.15
C ILE A 176 -10.10 10.30 1.24
N ALA A 177 -9.07 10.99 0.76
CA ALA A 177 -7.70 10.51 0.91
C ALA A 177 -7.29 10.39 2.39
N LYS A 178 -7.75 11.31 3.26
CA LYS A 178 -7.59 11.17 4.72
C LYS A 178 -8.30 9.92 5.24
N VAL A 179 -9.53 9.64 4.79
CA VAL A 179 -10.27 8.42 5.14
C VAL A 179 -9.49 7.18 4.70
N ILE A 180 -8.94 7.15 3.49
CA ILE A 180 -8.12 6.04 2.98
C ILE A 180 -6.87 5.86 3.85
N ARG A 181 -6.11 6.93 4.11
CA ARG A 181 -4.86 6.85 4.87
C ARG A 181 -5.08 6.38 6.31
N VAL A 182 -6.02 6.99 7.02
CA VAL A 182 -6.24 6.73 8.45
C VAL A 182 -7.20 5.55 8.67
N GLY A 183 -8.24 5.44 7.85
CA GLY A 183 -9.27 4.41 8.00
C GLY A 183 -8.91 3.06 7.36
N PHE A 184 -8.03 3.04 6.35
CA PHE A 184 -7.71 1.81 5.62
C PHE A 184 -6.22 1.45 5.66
N LEU A 185 -5.30 2.37 5.35
CA LEU A 185 -3.87 2.07 5.25
C LEU A 185 -3.18 1.98 6.62
N GLN A 186 -3.56 2.85 7.57
CA GLN A 186 -3.02 2.80 8.92
C GLN A 186 -3.60 1.62 9.68
N GLN A 187 -2.75 0.82 10.29
CA GLN A 187 -3.13 -0.34 11.10
C GLN A 187 -2.64 -0.20 12.54
N ASN A 188 -3.41 -0.75 13.48
CA ASN A 188 -3.03 -0.87 14.87
C ASN A 188 -2.69 -2.34 15.19
N ALA A 189 -1.40 -2.61 15.34
CA ALA A 189 -0.90 -3.96 15.63
C ALA A 189 -1.38 -4.54 16.99
N PHE A 190 -1.92 -3.68 17.88
CA PHE A 190 -2.41 -4.10 19.20
C PHE A 190 -3.93 -4.30 19.24
N HIS A 191 -4.64 -3.99 18.16
CA HIS A 191 -6.08 -4.20 18.07
C HIS A 191 -6.39 -5.54 17.40
N LYS A 192 -7.19 -6.40 18.06
CA LYS A 192 -7.46 -7.78 17.62
C LYS A 192 -7.98 -7.90 16.19
N ASP A 193 -8.84 -6.96 15.76
CA ASP A 193 -9.49 -6.97 14.45
C ASP A 193 -8.77 -6.12 13.40
N ASP A 194 -7.64 -5.48 13.75
CA ASP A 194 -6.85 -4.63 12.86
C ASP A 194 -5.41 -5.13 12.69
N THR A 195 -4.91 -5.96 13.61
CA THR A 195 -3.57 -6.56 13.51
C THR A 195 -3.45 -7.56 12.36
N SER A 196 -4.55 -8.23 12.01
CA SER A 196 -4.64 -9.14 10.86
C SER A 196 -6.03 -9.00 10.24
N VAL A 197 -6.11 -8.36 9.07
CA VAL A 197 -7.37 -8.06 8.39
C VAL A 197 -7.55 -8.99 7.20
N PRO A 198 -8.61 -9.84 7.16
CA PRO A 198 -8.91 -10.71 6.02
C PRO A 198 -9.12 -9.91 4.74
N LEU A 199 -8.74 -10.44 3.58
CA LEU A 199 -8.92 -9.79 2.28
C LEU A 199 -10.39 -9.43 1.98
N THR A 200 -11.33 -10.24 2.42
CA THR A 200 -12.77 -9.97 2.30
C THR A 200 -13.18 -8.72 3.08
N LYS A 201 -12.65 -8.52 4.29
CA LYS A 201 -12.89 -7.28 5.06
C LYS A 201 -12.23 -6.09 4.40
N GLN A 202 -10.98 -6.24 3.93
CA GLN A 202 -10.27 -5.17 3.20
C GLN A 202 -11.10 -4.72 1.98
N PHE A 203 -11.65 -5.67 1.22
CA PHE A 203 -12.51 -5.35 0.09
C PHE A 203 -13.77 -4.57 0.52
N LYS A 204 -14.46 -5.02 1.57
CA LYS A 204 -15.65 -4.32 2.09
C LYS A 204 -15.34 -2.90 2.57
N MET A 205 -14.16 -2.69 3.17
CA MET A 205 -13.70 -1.35 3.56
C MET A 205 -13.48 -0.47 2.32
N MET A 206 -12.78 -0.97 1.29
CA MET A 206 -12.57 -0.24 0.03
C MET A 206 -13.89 0.13 -0.64
N GLU A 207 -14.81 -0.83 -0.75
CA GLU A 207 -16.15 -0.64 -1.32
C GLU A 207 -16.92 0.45 -0.56
N THR A 208 -16.89 0.44 0.77
CA THR A 208 -17.59 1.43 1.62
C THR A 208 -17.01 2.83 1.46
N ILE A 209 -15.68 2.97 1.41
CA ILE A 209 -15.02 4.25 1.17
C ILE A 209 -15.37 4.80 -0.21
N LEU A 210 -15.34 3.98 -1.24
CA LEU A 210 -15.71 4.38 -2.60
C LEU A 210 -17.21 4.72 -2.71
N TYR A 211 -18.06 4.04 -1.94
CA TYR A 211 -19.48 4.37 -1.86
C TYR A 211 -19.72 5.75 -1.24
N LEU A 212 -19.04 6.05 -0.12
CA LEU A 212 -19.06 7.38 0.49
C LEU A 212 -18.58 8.46 -0.51
N TYR A 213 -17.46 8.20 -1.19
CA TYR A 213 -16.93 9.12 -2.20
C TYR A 213 -17.95 9.41 -3.31
N LYS A 214 -18.58 8.35 -3.85
CA LYS A 214 -19.60 8.47 -4.90
C LYS A 214 -20.78 9.34 -4.46
N LYS A 215 -21.32 9.11 -3.26
CA LYS A 215 -22.46 9.88 -2.71
C LYS A 215 -22.05 11.34 -2.43
N SER A 216 -20.92 11.57 -1.79
CA SER A 216 -20.41 12.92 -1.51
C SER A 216 -20.14 13.71 -2.80
N LYS A 217 -19.57 13.06 -3.83
CA LYS A 217 -19.34 13.69 -5.14
C LYS A 217 -20.65 14.10 -5.82
N ALA A 218 -21.72 13.31 -5.68
CA ALA A 218 -23.02 13.66 -6.22
C ALA A 218 -23.61 14.90 -5.52
N LEU A 219 -23.48 15.02 -4.20
CA LEU A 219 -23.91 16.21 -3.44
C LEU A 219 -23.16 17.46 -3.87
N ILE A 220 -21.84 17.39 -4.02
CA ILE A 220 -21.05 18.52 -4.50
C ILE A 220 -21.43 18.93 -5.92
N ALA A 221 -21.70 17.97 -6.81
CA ALA A 221 -22.17 18.25 -8.17
C ALA A 221 -23.55 18.96 -8.19
N MET A 222 -24.36 18.81 -7.14
CA MET A 222 -25.61 19.55 -6.92
C MET A 222 -25.40 20.93 -6.27
N GLY A 223 -24.15 21.33 -6.01
CA GLY A 223 -23.81 22.64 -5.42
C GLY A 223 -23.70 22.63 -3.90
N MET A 224 -23.73 21.48 -3.23
CA MET A 224 -23.54 21.40 -1.78
C MET A 224 -22.07 21.66 -1.42
N PRO A 225 -21.77 22.63 -0.53
CA PRO A 225 -20.40 22.91 -0.14
C PRO A 225 -19.84 21.81 0.77
N MET A 226 -18.53 21.59 0.72
CA MET A 226 -17.82 20.58 1.52
C MET A 226 -17.99 20.79 3.03
N SER A 227 -18.20 22.04 3.49
CA SER A 227 -18.46 22.35 4.90
C SER A 227 -19.71 21.66 5.43
N VAL A 228 -20.78 21.64 4.65
CA VAL A 228 -22.05 20.99 5.01
C VAL A 228 -21.84 19.47 5.13
N LEU A 229 -21.10 18.86 4.20
CA LEU A 229 -20.83 17.42 4.23
C LEU A 229 -20.05 16.99 5.48
N LYS A 230 -19.25 17.89 6.08
CA LYS A 230 -18.46 17.59 7.29
C LYS A 230 -19.27 17.66 8.59
N GLU A 231 -20.39 18.36 8.63
CA GLU A 231 -21.19 18.55 9.84
C GLU A 231 -21.65 17.21 10.45
N ASP A 232 -22.05 16.25 9.64
CA ASP A 232 -22.58 14.95 10.08
C ASP A 232 -21.50 13.96 10.53
N LYS A 233 -20.22 14.34 10.45
CA LYS A 233 -19.07 13.50 10.85
C LYS A 233 -19.06 12.10 10.22
N ILE A 234 -19.70 11.93 9.06
CA ILE A 234 -19.76 10.63 8.38
C ILE A 234 -18.37 10.12 8.00
N PHE A 235 -17.47 11.01 7.61
CA PHE A 235 -16.07 10.66 7.28
C PHE A 235 -15.34 10.06 8.48
N ASP A 236 -15.52 10.62 9.67
CA ASP A 236 -14.89 10.10 10.91
C ASP A 236 -15.48 8.74 11.30
N LYS A 237 -16.79 8.53 11.07
CA LYS A 237 -17.43 7.21 11.28
C LYS A 237 -16.83 6.14 10.35
N ILE A 238 -16.54 6.49 9.09
CA ILE A 238 -15.93 5.54 8.16
C ILE A 238 -14.47 5.28 8.49
N ILE A 239 -13.75 6.24 9.07
CA ILE A 239 -12.39 6.01 9.59
C ILE A 239 -12.39 4.96 10.72
N SER A 240 -13.39 4.93 11.57
CA SER A 240 -13.46 4.00 12.70
C SER A 240 -13.92 2.58 12.33
N ILE A 241 -14.47 2.38 11.12
CA ILE A 241 -15.07 1.12 10.67
C ILE A 241 -14.15 -0.10 10.84
N LYS A 242 -12.83 0.10 10.72
CA LYS A 242 -11.83 -0.96 10.89
C LYS A 242 -11.80 -1.56 12.30
N TYR A 243 -12.17 -0.76 13.31
CA TYR A 243 -12.27 -1.17 14.70
C TYR A 243 -13.68 -1.62 15.08
N ASP A 244 -14.69 -0.93 14.54
CA ASP A 244 -16.09 -1.13 14.91
C ASP A 244 -16.66 -2.41 14.31
N VAL A 245 -16.14 -2.85 13.14
CA VAL A 245 -16.57 -4.09 12.49
C VAL A 245 -15.58 -5.21 12.78
N PRO A 246 -15.97 -6.23 13.56
CA PRO A 246 -15.15 -7.43 13.78
C PRO A 246 -14.89 -8.20 12.48
N ASN A 247 -13.78 -8.96 12.44
CA ASN A 247 -13.39 -9.72 11.26
C ASN A 247 -14.39 -10.84 10.88
N ASP A 248 -15.23 -11.27 11.80
CA ASP A 248 -16.27 -12.29 11.64
C ASP A 248 -17.68 -11.74 11.41
N ARG A 249 -17.86 -10.40 11.43
CA ARG A 249 -19.16 -9.72 11.31
C ARG A 249 -19.22 -8.76 10.12
N LEU A 250 -18.89 -9.26 8.94
CA LEU A 250 -18.85 -8.45 7.71
C LEU A 250 -20.25 -7.99 7.24
N ASP A 251 -21.32 -8.57 7.76
CA ASP A 251 -22.71 -8.12 7.59
C ASP A 251 -22.90 -6.67 8.06
N MET A 252 -22.16 -6.22 9.07
CA MET A 252 -22.27 -4.84 9.59
C MET A 252 -21.86 -3.75 8.58
N PHE A 253 -21.13 -4.06 7.53
CA PHE A 253 -20.82 -3.09 6.46
C PHE A 253 -22.07 -2.59 5.74
N ASP A 254 -23.14 -3.39 5.65
CA ASP A 254 -24.39 -2.97 5.04
C ASP A 254 -25.09 -1.88 5.87
N ASP A 255 -24.93 -1.89 7.19
CA ASP A 255 -25.47 -0.83 8.06
C ASP A 255 -24.69 0.49 7.87
N TYR A 256 -23.39 0.44 7.61
CA TYR A 256 -22.63 1.63 7.25
C TYR A 256 -23.04 2.19 5.88
N LYS A 257 -23.37 1.36 4.90
CA LYS A 257 -23.93 1.82 3.63
C LYS A 257 -25.29 2.52 3.82
N LYS A 258 -26.17 1.97 4.67
CA LYS A 258 -27.44 2.63 5.05
C LYS A 258 -27.20 3.99 5.73
N GLN A 259 -26.19 4.10 6.60
CA GLN A 259 -25.84 5.37 7.24
C GLN A 259 -25.33 6.39 6.21
N ILE A 260 -24.61 5.97 5.18
CA ILE A 260 -24.18 6.83 4.08
C ILE A 260 -25.40 7.28 3.25
N ASP A 261 -26.37 6.41 3.01
CA ASP A 261 -27.61 6.77 2.31
C ASP A 261 -28.44 7.76 3.12
N ALA A 262 -28.63 7.51 4.43
CA ALA A 262 -29.30 8.44 5.33
C ALA A 262 -28.62 9.82 5.39
N PHE A 263 -27.28 9.83 5.43
CA PHE A 263 -26.49 11.06 5.32
C PHE A 263 -26.78 11.80 4.00
N TYR A 264 -26.80 11.09 2.88
CA TYR A 264 -27.05 11.67 1.57
C TYR A 264 -28.46 12.32 1.52
N GLU A 265 -29.47 11.62 1.99
CA GLU A 265 -30.85 12.10 2.05
C GLU A 265 -31.00 13.31 2.99
N HIS A 266 -30.42 13.23 4.19
CA HIS A 266 -30.44 14.32 5.17
C HIS A 266 -29.83 15.62 4.62
N VAL A 267 -28.68 15.53 3.93
CA VAL A 267 -28.06 16.71 3.32
C VAL A 267 -28.93 17.29 2.21
N LEU A 268 -29.59 16.46 1.41
CA LEU A 268 -30.52 16.92 0.39
C LEU A 268 -31.73 17.65 0.99
N GLU A 269 -32.37 17.08 2.02
CA GLU A 269 -33.54 17.67 2.68
C GLU A 269 -33.24 19.01 3.34
N ARG A 270 -32.07 19.18 3.94
CA ARG A 270 -31.67 20.46 4.58
C ARG A 270 -31.42 21.60 3.60
N ASN A 271 -31.18 21.30 2.34
CA ASN A 271 -30.79 22.27 1.31
C ASN A 271 -31.81 22.33 0.14
N ALA A 272 -32.95 21.62 0.24
CA ALA A 272 -34.09 21.76 -0.65
C ALA A 272 -35.01 22.89 -0.16
#